data_e9c032ba7c5bf740ab09d48b243f6705
#
_entry.id   e9c032ba7c5bf740ab09d48b243f6705
#
_cell.length_a   1.000
_cell.length_b   1.000
_cell.length_c   1.000
_cell.angle_alpha   90.00
_cell.angle_beta   90.00
_cell.angle_gamma   90.00
#
_symmetry.space_group_name_H-M   'P 1'
#
loop_
_entity.id
_entity.type
_entity.pdbx_description
1 polymer ?
#
loop_
_entity_poly.entity_id
_entity_poly.type
_entity_poly.pdbx_seq_one_letter_code
_entity_poly.pdbx_strand_id
1 'polypeptide(L)'
;MASSQKKYSTLVSNTLLFAISNFSSKLLSFFIRPYLSYALDTPDIMGVSSLLQQATNLLIPVVSLGVSYAVIRFGLDKKVNKSSVFVNGGATISVGFLLLLLAMPLVRLIPNAAEYLPHLYLCVLASCLRTLCTQFIRSRMLNRLVAIDGVLTTLSLIHI
;
A
#
# COMPACT_ATOMS: atom_id res chain seq x y z
N MET A 1 25.72 25.22 -19.16
CA MET A 1 24.29 25.18 -19.56
C MET A 1 23.79 23.79 -19.89
N ALA A 2 24.49 22.91 -20.57
CA ALA A 2 24.08 21.54 -20.91
C ALA A 2 23.74 20.62 -19.69
N SER A 3 24.45 20.74 -18.56
CA SER A 3 24.22 19.95 -17.34
C SER A 3 22.88 20.27 -16.67
N SER A 4 22.44 21.52 -16.72
CA SER A 4 21.15 21.97 -16.15
C SER A 4 19.99 21.46 -16.99
N GLN A 5 20.07 21.51 -18.32
CA GLN A 5 19.04 21.00 -19.22
C GLN A 5 18.84 19.48 -19.05
N LYS A 6 19.90 18.72 -18.87
CA LYS A 6 19.83 17.28 -18.65
C LYS A 6 19.13 16.91 -17.33
N LYS A 7 19.33 17.71 -16.26
CA LYS A 7 18.62 17.56 -14.99
C LYS A 7 17.13 17.84 -15.11
N TYR A 8 16.75 18.91 -15.80
CA TYR A 8 15.33 19.25 -16.00
C TYR A 8 14.62 18.20 -16.86
N SER A 9 15.25 17.72 -17.94
CA SER A 9 14.69 16.65 -18.77
C SER A 9 14.45 15.36 -17.99
N THR A 10 15.37 14.96 -17.13
CA THR A 10 15.22 13.78 -16.26
C THR A 10 14.10 13.97 -15.23
N LEU A 11 13.99 15.16 -14.64
CA LEU A 11 12.91 15.51 -13.71
C LEU A 11 11.54 15.44 -14.39
N VAL A 12 11.40 16.07 -15.55
CA VAL A 12 10.15 16.06 -16.33
C VAL A 12 9.78 14.64 -16.72
N SER A 13 10.72 13.85 -17.23
CA SER A 13 10.48 12.45 -17.61
C SER A 13 10.02 11.61 -16.41
N ASN A 14 10.65 11.73 -15.25
CA ASN A 14 10.25 11.01 -14.05
C ASN A 14 8.86 11.46 -13.55
N THR A 15 8.57 12.75 -13.56
CA THR A 15 7.25 13.29 -13.17
C THR A 15 6.17 12.79 -14.11
N LEU A 16 6.43 12.76 -15.41
CA LEU A 16 5.50 12.27 -16.42
C LEU A 16 5.22 10.78 -16.26
N LEU A 17 6.25 9.98 -16.00
CA LEU A 17 6.13 8.56 -15.69
C LEU A 17 5.25 8.31 -14.44
N PHE A 18 5.43 9.09 -13.37
CA PHE A 18 4.60 9.01 -12.18
C PHE A 18 3.15 9.44 -12.45
N ALA A 19 2.97 10.51 -13.20
CA ALA A 19 1.64 11.01 -13.55
C ALA A 19 0.87 9.97 -14.38
N ILE A 20 1.48 9.42 -15.43
CA ILE A 20 0.88 8.39 -16.30
C ILE A 20 0.57 7.13 -15.48
N SER A 21 1.50 6.65 -14.66
CA SER A 21 1.30 5.46 -13.83
C SER A 21 0.13 5.63 -12.84
N ASN A 22 0.08 6.75 -12.13
CA ASN A 22 -1.00 7.04 -11.19
C ASN A 22 -2.35 7.24 -11.88
N PHE A 23 -2.36 7.90 -13.05
CA PHE A 23 -3.58 8.12 -13.83
C PHE A 23 -4.11 6.80 -14.37
N SER A 24 -3.26 5.96 -14.97
CA SER A 24 -3.64 4.65 -15.49
C SER A 24 -4.23 3.74 -14.42
N SER A 25 -3.60 3.69 -13.24
CA SER A 25 -4.10 2.90 -12.10
C SER A 25 -5.47 3.36 -11.63
N LYS A 26 -5.70 4.67 -11.56
CA LYS A 26 -6.99 5.24 -11.14
C LYS A 26 -8.08 5.06 -12.21
N LEU A 27 -7.71 5.22 -13.48
CA LEU A 27 -8.62 4.99 -14.60
C LEU A 27 -9.10 3.53 -14.62
N LEU A 28 -8.18 2.60 -14.44
CA LEU A 28 -8.49 1.17 -14.38
C LEU A 28 -9.41 0.86 -13.19
N SER A 29 -9.08 1.36 -11.99
CA SER A 29 -9.92 1.20 -10.80
C SER A 29 -11.33 1.80 -10.98
N PHE A 30 -11.44 2.90 -11.75
CA PHE A 30 -12.73 3.50 -12.08
C PHE A 30 -13.60 2.58 -12.94
N PHE A 31 -13.02 1.88 -13.91
CA PHE A 31 -13.77 0.94 -14.75
C PHE A 31 -14.04 -0.41 -14.08
N ILE A 32 -13.13 -0.87 -13.23
CA ILE A 32 -13.29 -2.17 -12.54
C ILE A 32 -14.45 -2.13 -11.55
N ARG A 33 -14.65 -1.04 -10.82
CA ARG A 33 -15.70 -0.95 -9.79
C ARG A 33 -17.11 -1.17 -10.35
N PRO A 34 -17.56 -0.47 -11.41
CA PRO A 34 -18.86 -0.75 -12.02
C PRO A 34 -18.92 -2.13 -12.67
N TYR A 35 -17.81 -2.63 -13.24
CA TYR A 35 -17.75 -3.99 -13.78
C TYR A 35 -17.95 -5.05 -12.69
N LEU A 36 -17.28 -4.91 -11.54
CA LEU A 36 -17.46 -5.80 -10.39
C LEU A 36 -18.89 -5.72 -9.84
N SER A 37 -19.48 -4.52 -9.80
CA SER A 37 -20.87 -4.33 -9.37
C SER A 37 -21.88 -5.03 -10.28
N TYR A 38 -21.57 -5.15 -11.55
CA TYR A 38 -22.39 -5.86 -12.52
C TYR A 38 -22.15 -7.37 -12.52
N ALA A 39 -20.90 -7.80 -12.25
CA ALA A 39 -20.51 -9.22 -12.28
C ALA A 39 -20.84 -9.97 -10.97
N LEU A 40 -20.99 -9.27 -9.85
CA LEU A 40 -21.35 -9.85 -8.57
C LEU A 40 -22.88 -9.85 -8.42
N ASP A 41 -23.46 -11.04 -8.30
CA ASP A 41 -24.91 -11.24 -8.22
C ASP A 41 -25.55 -10.70 -6.93
N THR A 42 -24.75 -10.38 -5.90
CA THR A 42 -25.27 -9.93 -4.60
C THR A 42 -24.61 -8.62 -4.15
N PRO A 43 -25.41 -7.55 -3.90
CA PRO A 43 -24.92 -6.28 -3.37
C PRO A 43 -24.19 -6.41 -2.03
N ASP A 44 -24.54 -7.42 -1.24
CA ASP A 44 -24.00 -7.65 0.11
C ASP A 44 -22.51 -7.97 0.10
N ILE A 45 -22.05 -8.79 -0.86
CA ILE A 45 -20.62 -9.13 -1.00
C ILE A 45 -19.78 -7.89 -1.30
N MET A 46 -20.31 -6.98 -2.11
CA MET A 46 -19.62 -5.73 -2.45
C MET A 46 -19.58 -4.79 -1.25
N GLY A 47 -20.64 -4.76 -0.43
CA GLY A 47 -20.70 -4.03 0.82
C GLY A 47 -19.63 -4.51 1.82
N VAL A 48 -19.56 -5.81 2.07
CA VAL A 48 -18.57 -6.44 2.97
C VAL A 48 -17.15 -6.18 2.48
N SER A 49 -16.87 -6.35 1.20
CA SER A 49 -15.54 -6.08 0.62
C SER A 49 -15.12 -4.62 0.80
N SER A 50 -16.06 -3.68 0.58
CA SER A 50 -15.79 -2.25 0.78
C SER A 50 -15.53 -1.91 2.24
N LEU A 51 -16.27 -2.51 3.17
CA LEU A 51 -16.06 -2.32 4.62
C LEU A 51 -14.70 -2.88 5.06
N LEU A 52 -14.33 -4.09 4.60
CA LEU A 52 -13.02 -4.68 4.87
C LEU A 52 -11.88 -3.79 4.36
N GLN A 53 -12.04 -3.23 3.16
CA GLN A 53 -11.04 -2.34 2.59
C GLN A 53 -10.92 -1.02 3.38
N GLN A 54 -12.04 -0.43 3.79
CA GLN A 54 -12.04 0.78 4.63
C GLN A 54 -11.41 0.51 5.99
N ALA A 55 -11.78 -0.59 6.65
CA ALA A 55 -11.18 -1.01 7.92
C ALA A 55 -9.67 -1.23 7.78
N THR A 56 -9.23 -1.92 6.72
CA THR A 56 -7.81 -2.13 6.42
C THR A 56 -7.09 -0.79 6.26
N ASN A 57 -7.61 0.15 5.48
CA ASN A 57 -7.02 1.46 5.26
C ASN A 57 -6.89 2.28 6.56
N LEU A 58 -7.83 2.11 7.48
CA LEU A 58 -7.82 2.77 8.78
C LEU A 58 -6.81 2.14 9.74
N LEU A 59 -6.63 0.82 9.66
CA LEU A 59 -5.71 0.07 10.52
C LEU A 59 -4.24 0.19 10.06
N ILE A 60 -3.96 0.39 8.77
CA ILE A 60 -2.60 0.54 8.25
C ILE A 60 -1.78 1.59 9.02
N PRO A 61 -2.22 2.86 9.20
CA PRO A 61 -1.44 3.86 9.92
C PRO A 61 -1.29 3.51 11.40
N VAL A 62 -2.25 2.84 12.00
CA VAL A 62 -2.19 2.40 13.41
C VAL A 62 -1.14 1.30 13.57
N VAL A 63 -1.18 0.25 12.74
CA VAL A 63 -0.24 -0.89 12.80
C VAL A 63 1.16 -0.45 12.38
N SER A 64 1.28 0.39 11.36
CA SER A 64 2.60 0.86 10.90
C SER A 64 3.20 1.92 11.82
N LEU A 65 2.45 2.51 12.75
CA LEU A 65 2.91 3.62 13.61
C LEU A 65 3.57 4.75 12.81
N GLY A 66 3.15 4.95 11.57
CA GLY A 66 3.73 5.95 10.68
C GLY A 66 5.14 5.64 10.17
N VAL A 67 5.67 4.44 10.42
CA VAL A 67 7.04 4.03 10.03
C VAL A 67 7.29 4.16 8.52
N SER A 68 6.24 4.08 7.71
CA SER A 68 6.34 4.25 6.26
C SER A 68 6.99 5.58 5.85
N TYR A 69 6.67 6.67 6.56
CA TYR A 69 7.28 7.98 6.32
C TYR A 69 8.72 8.04 6.83
N ALA A 70 9.00 7.38 7.95
CA ALA A 70 10.35 7.27 8.49
C ALA A 70 11.29 6.53 7.52
N VAL A 71 10.80 5.44 6.89
CA VAL A 71 11.57 4.67 5.90
C VAL A 71 11.95 5.51 4.68
N ILE A 72 11.07 6.37 4.17
CA ILE A 72 11.44 7.30 3.10
C ILE A 72 12.51 8.28 3.59
N ARG A 73 12.29 8.92 4.72
CA ARG A 73 13.18 9.96 5.25
C ARG A 73 14.59 9.42 5.49
N PHE A 74 14.71 8.33 6.25
CA PHE A 74 16.01 7.73 6.56
C PHE A 74 16.61 6.95 5.38
N GLY A 75 15.77 6.42 4.50
CA GLY A 75 16.20 5.74 3.30
C GLY A 75 16.85 6.67 2.26
N LEU A 76 16.50 7.96 2.25
CA LEU A 76 17.13 8.99 1.42
C LEU A 76 18.47 9.49 2.00
N ASP A 77 18.68 9.37 3.31
CA ASP A 77 19.93 9.80 3.95
C ASP A 77 21.08 8.88 3.54
N LYS A 78 22.15 9.47 3.01
CA LYS A 78 23.36 8.75 2.56
C LYS A 78 24.17 8.18 3.72
N LYS A 79 24.01 8.73 4.93
CA LYS A 79 24.77 8.34 6.13
C LYS A 79 24.20 7.10 6.82
N VAL A 80 22.94 6.76 6.54
CA VAL A 80 22.24 5.68 7.20
C VAL A 80 22.32 4.38 6.40
N ASN A 81 22.57 3.27 7.10
CA ASN A 81 22.57 1.95 6.48
C ASN A 81 21.15 1.56 6.02
N LYS A 82 20.98 1.39 4.73
CA LYS A 82 19.69 1.10 4.08
C LYS A 82 19.06 -0.20 4.58
N SER A 83 19.89 -1.23 4.83
CA SER A 83 19.43 -2.52 5.37
C SER A 83 18.82 -2.34 6.76
N SER A 84 19.47 -1.55 7.62
CA SER A 84 18.96 -1.25 8.98
C SER A 84 17.61 -0.51 8.93
N VAL A 85 17.44 0.41 7.98
CA VAL A 85 16.16 1.12 7.82
C VAL A 85 15.02 0.15 7.47
N PHE A 86 15.27 -0.80 6.56
CA PHE A 86 14.27 -1.80 6.17
C PHE A 86 13.94 -2.76 7.32
N VAL A 87 14.95 -3.28 8.00
CA VAL A 87 14.80 -4.22 9.12
C VAL A 87 14.05 -3.56 10.28
N ASN A 88 14.44 -2.34 10.65
CA ASN A 88 13.75 -1.59 11.72
C ASN A 88 12.32 -1.24 11.34
N GLY A 89 12.06 -0.90 10.07
CA GLY A 89 10.72 -0.71 9.56
C GLY A 89 9.85 -1.96 9.67
N GLY A 90 10.39 -3.11 9.30
CA GLY A 90 9.74 -4.42 9.44
C GLY A 90 9.49 -4.79 10.91
N ALA A 91 10.47 -4.57 11.79
CA ALA A 91 10.33 -4.80 13.23
C ALA A 91 9.19 -3.94 13.83
N THR A 92 9.11 -2.66 13.47
CA THR A 92 8.04 -1.78 13.95
C THR A 92 6.66 -2.25 13.50
N ILE A 93 6.52 -2.67 12.23
CA ILE A 93 5.26 -3.24 11.73
C ILE A 93 4.92 -4.55 12.46
N SER A 94 5.91 -5.40 12.74
CA SER A 94 5.69 -6.64 13.48
C SER A 94 5.18 -6.38 14.89
N VAL A 95 5.75 -5.40 15.59
CA VAL A 95 5.27 -4.98 16.94
C VAL A 95 3.86 -4.43 16.86
N GLY A 96 3.58 -3.53 15.89
CA GLY A 96 2.23 -2.98 15.70
C GLY A 96 1.20 -4.05 15.36
N PHE A 97 1.59 -5.04 14.56
CA PHE A 97 0.71 -6.18 14.23
C PHE A 97 0.46 -7.09 15.43
N LEU A 98 1.47 -7.33 16.27
CA LEU A 98 1.31 -8.04 17.55
C LEU A 98 0.32 -7.32 18.48
N LEU A 99 0.41 -5.99 18.59
CA LEU A 99 -0.54 -5.19 19.35
C LEU A 99 -1.97 -5.31 18.79
N LEU A 100 -2.10 -5.33 17.46
CA LEU A 100 -3.38 -5.55 16.79
C LEU A 100 -3.94 -6.94 17.11
N LEU A 101 -3.11 -7.99 17.14
CA LEU A 101 -3.52 -9.34 17.53
C LEU A 101 -3.98 -9.40 18.98
N LEU A 102 -3.32 -8.68 19.89
CA LEU A 102 -3.74 -8.58 21.29
C LEU A 102 -5.09 -7.86 21.45
N ALA A 103 -5.43 -6.96 20.53
CA ALA A 103 -6.75 -6.31 20.49
C ALA A 103 -7.86 -7.21 19.87
N MET A 104 -7.53 -8.42 19.36
CA MET A 104 -8.49 -9.35 18.76
C MET A 104 -9.73 -9.64 19.62
N PRO A 105 -9.60 -9.91 20.95
CA PRO A 105 -10.77 -10.20 21.78
C PRO A 105 -11.76 -9.03 21.85
N LEU A 106 -11.29 -7.78 21.74
CA LEU A 106 -12.17 -6.61 21.70
C LEU A 106 -13.02 -6.57 20.41
N VAL A 107 -12.40 -6.93 19.27
CA VAL A 107 -13.10 -6.89 17.97
C VAL A 107 -14.11 -8.03 17.85
N ARG A 108 -13.88 -9.16 18.53
CA ARG A 108 -14.84 -10.27 18.60
C ARG A 108 -16.15 -9.93 19.32
N LEU A 109 -16.19 -8.85 20.09
CA LEU A 109 -17.42 -8.36 20.73
C LEU A 109 -18.42 -7.76 19.73
N ILE A 110 -17.98 -7.47 18.50
CA ILE A 110 -18.85 -6.95 17.46
C ILE A 110 -19.57 -8.14 16.79
N PRO A 111 -20.92 -8.17 16.83
CA PRO A 111 -21.69 -9.25 16.21
C PRO A 111 -21.36 -9.39 14.71
N ASN A 112 -21.25 -10.60 14.22
CA ASN A 112 -20.95 -10.95 12.82
C ASN A 112 -19.56 -10.55 12.29
N ALA A 113 -18.72 -9.89 13.11
CA ALA A 113 -17.34 -9.53 12.68
C ALA A 113 -16.38 -10.72 12.74
N ALA A 114 -16.65 -11.72 13.58
CA ALA A 114 -15.75 -12.85 13.85
C ALA A 114 -15.37 -13.65 12.60
N GLU A 115 -16.31 -13.80 11.66
CA GLU A 115 -16.09 -14.54 10.41
C GLU A 115 -15.08 -13.84 9.48
N TYR A 116 -15.10 -12.52 9.45
CA TYR A 116 -14.25 -11.71 8.56
C TYR A 116 -12.91 -11.31 9.18
N LEU A 117 -12.73 -11.54 10.49
CA LEU A 117 -11.49 -11.18 11.20
C LEU A 117 -10.22 -11.76 10.58
N PRO A 118 -10.11 -13.07 10.26
CA PRO A 118 -8.88 -13.61 9.70
C PRO A 118 -8.53 -12.96 8.36
N HIS A 119 -9.52 -12.68 7.53
CA HIS A 119 -9.35 -11.98 6.25
C HIS A 119 -8.87 -10.55 6.46
N LEU A 120 -9.45 -9.82 7.43
CA LEU A 120 -9.05 -8.46 7.79
C LEU A 120 -7.57 -8.42 8.24
N TYR A 121 -7.16 -9.33 9.16
CA TYR A 121 -5.79 -9.37 9.66
C TYR A 121 -4.79 -9.69 8.53
N LEU A 122 -5.12 -10.64 7.66
CA LEU A 122 -4.29 -10.98 6.50
C LEU A 122 -4.14 -9.77 5.56
N CYS A 123 -5.24 -9.07 5.27
CA CYS A 123 -5.23 -7.88 4.43
C CYS A 123 -4.41 -6.73 5.04
N VAL A 124 -4.52 -6.50 6.34
CA VAL A 124 -3.74 -5.48 7.05
C VAL A 124 -2.25 -5.81 7.01
N LEU A 125 -1.87 -7.05 7.32
CA LEU A 125 -0.48 -7.49 7.28
C LEU A 125 0.12 -7.35 5.88
N ALA A 126 -0.55 -7.88 4.87
CA ALA A 126 -0.12 -7.79 3.47
C ALA A 126 0.02 -6.34 3.01
N SER A 127 -0.95 -5.47 3.37
CA SER A 127 -0.93 -4.05 3.02
C SER A 127 0.20 -3.29 3.71
N CYS A 128 0.47 -3.58 4.99
CA CYS A 128 1.59 -2.97 5.73
C CYS A 128 2.95 -3.37 5.13
N LEU A 129 3.15 -4.66 4.83
CA LEU A 129 4.37 -5.16 4.21
C LEU A 129 4.56 -4.57 2.80
N ARG A 130 3.50 -4.54 2.01
CA ARG A 130 3.53 -3.91 0.68
C ARG A 130 3.90 -2.44 0.77
N THR A 131 3.29 -1.69 1.70
CA THR A 131 3.58 -0.27 1.92
C THR A 131 5.04 -0.08 2.31
N LEU A 132 5.58 -0.89 3.21
CA LEU A 132 7.01 -0.87 3.60
C LEU A 132 7.91 -1.07 2.38
N CYS A 133 7.68 -2.10 1.58
CA CYS A 133 8.45 -2.40 0.38
C CYS A 133 8.39 -1.24 -0.63
N THR A 134 7.20 -0.71 -0.89
CA THR A 134 7.02 0.40 -1.84
C THR A 134 7.73 1.66 -1.37
N GLN A 135 7.67 1.99 -0.07
CA GLN A 135 8.38 3.15 0.48
C GLN A 135 9.90 2.95 0.47
N PHE A 136 10.36 1.73 0.72
CA PHE A 136 11.78 1.41 0.61
C PHE A 136 12.29 1.54 -0.83
N ILE A 137 11.55 1.04 -1.82
CA ILE A 137 11.87 1.17 -3.25
C ILE A 137 11.90 2.65 -3.67
N ARG A 138 10.96 3.46 -3.19
CA ARG A 138 10.92 4.92 -3.40
C ARG A 138 12.15 5.60 -2.81
N SER A 139 12.56 5.22 -1.60
CA SER A 139 13.75 5.77 -0.95
C SER A 139 15.05 5.45 -1.72
N ARG A 140 15.04 4.38 -2.52
CA ARG A 140 16.15 4.00 -3.41
C ARG A 140 16.11 4.69 -4.78
N MET A 141 15.15 5.59 -5.00
CA MET A 141 14.94 6.28 -6.29
C MET A 141 14.68 5.34 -7.47
N LEU A 142 14.19 4.12 -7.21
CA LEU A 142 13.89 3.11 -8.23
C LEU A 142 12.46 3.34 -8.78
N ASN A 143 12.24 4.50 -9.38
CA ASN A 143 10.93 4.98 -9.84
C ASN A 143 10.24 4.02 -10.82
N ARG A 144 11.03 3.31 -11.64
CA ARG A 144 10.51 2.31 -12.59
C ARG A 144 9.83 1.14 -11.88
N LEU A 145 10.42 0.66 -10.77
CA LEU A 145 9.82 -0.43 -9.98
C LEU A 145 8.52 0.00 -9.31
N VAL A 146 8.44 1.25 -8.84
CA VAL A 146 7.20 1.80 -8.27
C VAL A 146 6.10 1.88 -9.32
N ALA A 147 6.43 2.26 -10.55
CA ALA A 147 5.48 2.30 -11.65
C ALA A 147 4.97 0.89 -12.02
N ILE A 148 5.88 -0.09 -12.06
CA ILE A 148 5.54 -1.50 -12.33
C ILE A 148 4.63 -2.06 -11.21
N ASP A 149 4.94 -1.79 -9.92
CA ASP A 149 4.10 -2.20 -8.79
C ASP A 149 2.67 -1.63 -8.91
N GLY A 150 2.53 -0.36 -9.30
CA GLY A 150 1.23 0.26 -9.56
C GLY A 150 0.43 -0.45 -10.64
N VAL A 151 1.07 -0.77 -11.76
CA VAL A 151 0.43 -1.48 -12.89
C VAL A 151 0.07 -2.91 -12.49
N LEU A 152 1.00 -3.66 -11.89
CA LEU A 152 0.77 -5.04 -11.45
C LEU A 152 -0.37 -5.14 -10.44
N THR A 153 -0.45 -4.21 -9.50
CA THR A 153 -1.54 -4.18 -8.50
C THR A 153 -2.89 -3.98 -9.17
N THR A 154 -2.95 -3.13 -10.19
CA THR A 154 -4.20 -2.85 -10.88
C THR A 154 -4.59 -4.03 -11.77
N LEU A 155 -3.62 -4.69 -12.43
CA LEU A 155 -3.86 -5.90 -13.21
C LEU A 155 -4.29 -7.09 -12.34
N SER A 156 -3.72 -7.22 -11.14
CA SER A 156 -4.10 -8.26 -10.16
C SER A 156 -5.57 -8.13 -9.74
N LEU A 157 -6.10 -6.90 -9.63
CA LEU A 157 -7.52 -6.64 -9.37
C LEU A 157 -8.45 -7.07 -10.51
N ILE A 158 -7.94 -7.17 -11.74
CA ILE A 158 -8.73 -7.63 -12.90
C ILE A 158 -8.82 -9.16 -12.94
N HIS A 159 -7.86 -9.86 -12.32
CA HIS A 159 -7.74 -11.32 -12.40
C HIS A 159 -8.53 -12.07 -11.31
N ILE A 160 -9.10 -11.33 -10.34
CA ILE A 160 -9.98 -11.86 -9.29
C ILE A 160 -11.45 -11.70 -9.70
#